data_9e872829c8454ff4d681805690fa4f25
#
_entry.id   9e872829c8454ff4d681805690fa4f25
#
_cell.length_a   1.000
_cell.length_b   1.000
_cell.length_c   1.000
_cell.angle_alpha   90.00
_cell.angle_beta   90.00
_cell.angle_gamma   90.00
#
_symmetry.space_group_name_H-M   'P 1'
#
loop_
_entity.id
_entity.type
_entity.pdbx_description
1 polymer ?
#
loop_
_entity_poly.entity_id
_entity_poly.type
_entity_poly.pdbx_seq_one_letter_code
_entity_poly.pdbx_strand_id
1 'polypeptide(L)'
;MAQNKFKGLGIALITPFKADGTIDWEALDRLVEYQLKSGADYLCIMGTTAETPTLTPEEKRMLKQRLVDRVAGRVPLLMGCGGNCTASVVRELKEGDWSGIDGVLSVCPFYNKPSQEGLFRHFSAIAEASPVSVVLYNVPG
;
A
#
# COMPACT_ATOMS: atom_id res chain seq x y z
N MET A 1 -5.47 13.69 -19.20
CA MET A 1 -6.05 13.06 -17.99
C MET A 1 -5.21 11.87 -17.64
N ALA A 2 -4.77 11.75 -16.40
CA ALA A 2 -4.02 10.55 -15.97
C ALA A 2 -4.91 9.31 -16.15
N GLN A 3 -4.40 8.31 -16.83
CA GLN A 3 -5.12 7.06 -17.06
C GLN A 3 -5.30 6.36 -15.71
N ASN A 4 -6.54 6.05 -15.32
CA ASN A 4 -6.80 5.31 -14.09
C ASN A 4 -6.25 3.88 -14.24
N LYS A 5 -5.09 3.61 -13.62
CA LYS A 5 -4.43 2.30 -13.65
C LYS A 5 -5.12 1.24 -12.78
N PHE A 6 -5.99 1.66 -11.85
CA PHE A 6 -6.61 0.77 -10.86
C PHE A 6 -8.06 0.48 -11.23
N LYS A 7 -8.27 -0.17 -12.38
CA LYS A 7 -9.57 -0.66 -12.85
C LYS A 7 -9.61 -2.17 -12.76
N GLY A 8 -10.80 -2.72 -12.50
CA GLY A 8 -11.02 -4.15 -12.46
C GLY A 8 -10.86 -4.74 -11.06
N LEU A 9 -10.37 -5.96 -10.99
CA LEU A 9 -10.21 -6.72 -9.75
C LEU A 9 -8.88 -6.39 -9.09
N GLY A 10 -8.92 -5.64 -8.00
CA GLY A 10 -7.77 -5.37 -7.14
C GLY A 10 -7.74 -6.30 -5.94
N ILE A 11 -6.62 -6.94 -5.69
CA ILE A 11 -6.46 -7.87 -4.58
C ILE A 11 -5.56 -7.26 -3.50
N ALA A 12 -6.07 -7.13 -2.27
CA ALA A 12 -5.27 -6.80 -1.11
C ALA A 12 -4.52 -8.04 -0.64
N LEU A 13 -3.19 -8.03 -0.78
CA LEU A 13 -2.35 -9.16 -0.39
C LEU A 13 -2.18 -9.22 1.13
N ILE A 14 -2.18 -10.44 1.66
CA ILE A 14 -1.71 -10.73 3.01
C ILE A 14 -0.17 -10.81 3.03
N THR A 15 0.42 -10.70 4.22
CA THR A 15 1.80 -11.10 4.47
C THR A 15 1.79 -12.50 5.10
N PRO A 16 2.21 -13.55 4.38
CA PRO A 16 2.29 -14.88 4.98
C PRO A 16 3.39 -14.94 6.04
N PHE A 17 3.07 -15.53 7.18
CA PHE A 17 4.03 -15.76 8.27
C PHE A 17 4.23 -17.25 8.52
N LYS A 18 5.43 -17.62 8.93
CA LYS A 18 5.75 -18.93 9.47
C LYS A 18 5.26 -19.06 10.92
N ALA A 19 5.30 -20.27 11.45
CA ALA A 19 4.90 -20.54 12.83
C ALA A 19 5.76 -19.80 13.89
N ASP A 20 6.97 -19.41 13.53
CA ASP A 20 7.88 -18.63 14.37
C ASP A 20 7.66 -17.10 14.28
N GLY A 21 6.68 -16.66 13.47
CA GLY A 21 6.35 -15.26 13.24
C GLY A 21 7.19 -14.55 12.19
N THR A 22 8.16 -15.21 11.57
CA THR A 22 8.92 -14.63 10.45
C THR A 22 8.13 -14.68 9.14
N ILE A 23 8.43 -13.78 8.21
CA ILE A 23 7.76 -13.74 6.90
C ILE A 23 8.10 -15.01 6.09
N ASP A 24 7.07 -15.68 5.57
CA ASP A 24 7.22 -16.80 4.64
C ASP A 24 7.33 -16.28 3.19
N TRP A 25 8.55 -16.03 2.76
CA TRP A 25 8.85 -15.48 1.45
C TRP A 25 8.43 -16.40 0.30
N GLU A 26 8.51 -17.71 0.49
CA GLU A 26 8.10 -18.67 -0.54
C GLU A 26 6.58 -18.72 -0.69
N ALA A 27 5.86 -18.67 0.43
CA ALA A 27 4.40 -18.58 0.40
C ALA A 27 3.94 -17.27 -0.24
N LEU A 28 4.64 -16.15 0.03
CA LEU A 28 4.37 -14.86 -0.59
C LEU A 28 4.53 -14.94 -2.12
N ASP A 29 5.61 -15.52 -2.60
CA ASP A 29 5.85 -15.68 -4.04
C ASP A 29 4.76 -16.53 -4.72
N ARG A 30 4.38 -17.65 -4.08
CA ARG A 30 3.28 -18.50 -4.57
C ARG A 30 1.95 -17.75 -4.59
N LEU A 31 1.68 -16.94 -3.57
CA LEU A 31 0.47 -16.11 -3.48
C LEU A 31 0.41 -15.10 -4.63
N VAL A 32 1.49 -14.38 -4.88
CA VAL A 32 1.56 -13.41 -6.00
C VAL A 32 1.28 -14.10 -7.32
N GLU A 33 1.96 -15.21 -7.61
CA GLU A 33 1.74 -15.96 -8.86
C GLU A 33 0.31 -16.49 -8.99
N TYR A 34 -0.26 -16.96 -7.88
CA TYR A 34 -1.66 -17.40 -7.86
C TYR A 34 -2.61 -16.26 -8.23
N GLN A 35 -2.45 -15.09 -7.62
CA GLN A 35 -3.34 -13.94 -7.89
C GLN A 35 -3.21 -13.44 -9.34
N LEU A 36 -1.99 -13.36 -9.86
CA LEU A 36 -1.76 -12.94 -11.23
C LEU A 36 -2.36 -13.92 -12.25
N LYS A 37 -2.21 -15.23 -12.02
CA LYS A 37 -2.81 -16.28 -12.86
C LYS A 37 -4.34 -16.32 -12.75
N SER A 38 -4.89 -15.90 -11.62
CA SER A 38 -6.34 -15.86 -11.37
C SER A 38 -7.01 -14.61 -11.95
N GLY A 39 -6.26 -13.72 -12.61
CA GLY A 39 -6.82 -12.57 -13.31
C GLY A 39 -6.94 -11.31 -12.46
N ALA A 40 -6.12 -11.12 -11.44
CA ALA A 40 -6.02 -9.86 -10.74
C ALA A 40 -5.54 -8.76 -11.70
N ASP A 41 -6.29 -7.65 -11.78
CA ASP A 41 -5.95 -6.50 -12.61
C ASP A 41 -4.92 -5.58 -11.96
N TYR A 42 -4.84 -5.56 -10.63
CA TYR A 42 -3.81 -4.89 -9.83
C TYR A 42 -3.69 -5.51 -8.44
N LEU A 43 -2.58 -5.29 -7.77
CA LEU A 43 -2.36 -5.78 -6.41
C LEU A 43 -2.21 -4.60 -5.44
N CYS A 44 -2.90 -4.69 -4.30
CA CYS A 44 -2.71 -3.77 -3.19
C CYS A 44 -1.78 -4.44 -2.16
N ILE A 45 -0.63 -3.83 -1.95
CA ILE A 45 0.41 -4.32 -1.06
C ILE A 45 0.53 -3.42 0.17
N MET A 46 1.00 -3.96 1.26
CA MET A 46 1.25 -3.22 2.50
C MET A 46 0.06 -2.39 3.01
N GLY A 47 -1.17 -2.87 2.73
CA GLY A 47 -2.38 -2.33 3.33
C GLY A 47 -2.66 -2.95 4.71
N THR A 48 -3.86 -2.71 5.24
CA THR A 48 -4.31 -3.30 6.52
C THR A 48 -4.31 -4.83 6.47
N THR A 49 -4.73 -5.41 5.33
CA THR A 49 -4.76 -6.86 5.11
C THR A 49 -3.36 -7.50 5.21
N ALA A 50 -2.30 -6.75 4.88
CA ALA A 50 -0.92 -7.19 4.98
C ALA A 50 -0.35 -7.11 6.41
N GLU A 51 -1.15 -6.75 7.40
CA GLU A 51 -0.72 -6.57 8.80
C GLU A 51 0.47 -5.61 8.96
N THR A 52 0.54 -4.60 8.09
CA THR A 52 1.67 -3.65 8.00
C THR A 52 2.10 -3.02 9.34
N PRO A 53 1.18 -2.72 10.29
CA PRO A 53 1.59 -2.19 11.59
C PRO A 53 2.44 -3.14 12.44
N THR A 54 2.40 -4.44 12.17
CA THR A 54 3.18 -5.46 12.92
C THR A 54 4.58 -5.67 12.34
N LEU A 55 4.86 -5.14 11.14
CA LEU A 55 6.13 -5.28 10.46
C LEU A 55 7.14 -4.23 10.90
N THR A 56 8.38 -4.64 11.08
CA THR A 56 9.51 -3.74 11.28
C THR A 56 9.79 -2.90 10.01
N PRO A 57 10.47 -1.76 10.11
CA PRO A 57 10.87 -0.97 8.94
C PRO A 57 11.69 -1.78 7.91
N GLU A 58 12.56 -2.68 8.38
CA GLU A 58 13.36 -3.52 7.51
C GLU A 58 12.51 -4.56 6.77
N GLU A 59 11.57 -5.22 7.46
CA GLU A 59 10.63 -6.15 6.82
C GLU A 59 9.76 -5.45 5.78
N LYS A 60 9.29 -4.23 6.05
CA LYS A 60 8.54 -3.43 5.07
C LYS A 60 9.36 -3.15 3.82
N ARG A 61 10.62 -2.76 3.99
CA ARG A 61 11.53 -2.51 2.86
C ARG A 61 11.75 -3.77 2.04
N MET A 62 12.04 -4.90 2.68
CA MET A 62 12.26 -6.18 2.01
C MET A 62 11.00 -6.67 1.31
N LEU A 63 9.84 -6.54 1.97
CA LEU A 63 8.53 -6.95 1.44
C LEU A 63 8.19 -6.14 0.17
N LYS A 64 8.35 -4.81 0.21
CA LYS A 64 8.16 -3.96 -0.95
C LYS A 64 9.05 -4.41 -2.11
N GLN A 65 10.35 -4.54 -1.87
CA GLN A 65 11.30 -4.92 -2.91
C GLN A 65 10.94 -6.28 -3.52
N ARG A 66 10.68 -7.28 -2.67
CA ARG A 66 10.28 -8.62 -3.13
C ARG A 66 9.04 -8.61 -4.00
N LEU A 67 8.03 -7.84 -3.62
CA LEU A 67 6.77 -7.74 -4.37
C LEU A 67 6.96 -7.02 -5.70
N VAL A 68 7.72 -5.93 -5.73
CA VAL A 68 8.07 -5.21 -6.97
C VAL A 68 8.81 -6.14 -7.94
N ASP A 69 9.84 -6.84 -7.47
CA ASP A 69 10.63 -7.76 -8.27
C ASP A 69 9.77 -8.93 -8.77
N ARG A 70 8.91 -9.47 -7.90
CA ARG A 70 8.08 -10.63 -8.23
C ARG A 70 6.96 -10.28 -9.22
N VAL A 71 6.31 -9.13 -9.04
CA VAL A 71 5.26 -8.66 -9.97
C VAL A 71 5.87 -8.23 -11.30
N ALA A 72 7.06 -7.63 -11.28
CA ALA A 72 7.84 -7.26 -12.48
C ALA A 72 7.01 -6.47 -13.52
N GLY A 73 6.15 -5.55 -13.06
CA GLY A 73 5.33 -4.70 -13.92
C GLY A 73 4.20 -5.41 -14.67
N ARG A 74 3.90 -6.68 -14.36
CA ARG A 74 2.80 -7.43 -15.00
C ARG A 74 1.42 -6.86 -14.71
N VAL A 75 1.24 -6.27 -13.53
CA VAL A 75 0.05 -5.51 -13.13
C VAL A 75 0.48 -4.31 -12.28
N PRO A 76 -0.35 -3.25 -12.18
CA PRO A 76 -0.06 -2.13 -11.30
C PRO A 76 0.02 -2.53 -9.84
N LEU A 77 0.91 -1.85 -9.08
CA LEU A 77 1.02 -1.98 -7.63
C LEU A 77 0.49 -0.73 -6.92
N LEU A 78 -0.50 -0.94 -6.06
CA LEU A 78 -1.04 0.05 -5.13
C LEU A 78 -0.48 -0.23 -3.74
N MET A 79 0.31 0.68 -3.16
CA MET A 79 0.95 0.46 -1.86
C MET A 79 0.24 1.24 -0.75
N GLY A 80 -0.04 0.59 0.36
CA GLY A 80 -0.55 1.24 1.55
C GLY A 80 0.45 2.26 2.11
N CYS A 81 0.04 3.53 2.20
CA CYS A 81 0.79 4.61 2.84
C CYS A 81 -0.19 5.59 3.48
N GLY A 82 -0.32 5.54 4.78
CA GLY A 82 -1.25 6.36 5.53
C GLY A 82 -1.01 6.25 7.03
N GLY A 83 -1.65 7.11 7.79
CA GLY A 83 -1.49 7.14 9.24
C GLY A 83 -2.17 8.35 9.87
N ASN A 84 -2.09 8.44 11.20
CA ASN A 84 -2.73 9.50 11.97
C ASN A 84 -1.94 10.82 12.02
N CYS A 85 -0.66 10.78 11.65
CA CYS A 85 0.21 11.96 11.64
C CYS A 85 0.49 12.39 10.21
N THR A 86 -0.16 13.48 9.76
CA THR A 86 -0.01 14.03 8.41
C THR A 86 1.46 14.28 8.06
N ALA A 87 2.22 14.88 8.97
CA ALA A 87 3.64 15.18 8.74
C ALA A 87 4.49 13.93 8.51
N SER A 88 4.19 12.83 9.20
CA SER A 88 4.90 11.55 9.02
C SER A 88 4.57 10.93 7.66
N VAL A 89 3.30 10.95 7.24
CA VAL A 89 2.89 10.43 5.93
C VAL A 89 3.50 11.26 4.79
N VAL A 90 3.47 12.59 4.91
CA VAL A 90 4.09 13.50 3.94
C VAL A 90 5.59 13.25 3.82
N ARG A 91 6.28 13.05 4.94
CA ARG A 91 7.71 12.74 4.93
C ARG A 91 8.00 11.40 4.24
N GLU A 92 7.23 10.35 4.56
CA GLU A 92 7.35 9.04 3.92
C GLU A 92 7.16 9.14 2.40
N LEU A 93 6.17 9.92 1.93
CA LEU A 93 5.93 10.14 0.51
C LEU A 93 7.09 10.88 -0.19
N LYS A 94 7.70 11.86 0.47
CA LYS A 94 8.81 12.64 -0.10
C LYS A 94 10.16 11.94 -0.08
N GLU A 95 10.43 11.17 0.96
CA GLU A 95 11.74 10.56 1.22
C GLU A 95 11.79 9.09 0.82
N GLY A 96 10.63 8.43 0.67
CA GLY A 96 10.52 7.02 0.34
C GLY A 96 10.93 6.71 -1.10
N ASP A 97 11.34 5.47 -1.31
CA ASP A 97 11.56 4.93 -2.65
C ASP A 97 10.23 4.37 -3.21
N TRP A 98 9.74 4.98 -4.27
CA TRP A 98 8.49 4.61 -4.94
C TRP A 98 8.70 3.87 -6.26
N SER A 99 9.91 3.43 -6.53
CA SER A 99 10.24 2.63 -7.72
C SER A 99 9.37 1.36 -7.80
N GLY A 100 8.73 1.15 -8.95
CA GLY A 100 7.85 0.02 -9.18
C GLY A 100 6.45 0.14 -8.54
N ILE A 101 6.12 1.27 -7.92
CA ILE A 101 4.81 1.54 -7.31
C ILE A 101 4.02 2.50 -8.22
N ASP A 102 2.78 2.15 -8.55
CA ASP A 102 1.91 2.94 -9.44
C ASP A 102 0.97 3.89 -8.71
N GLY A 103 0.74 3.66 -7.42
CA GLY A 103 -0.07 4.53 -6.59
C GLY A 103 -0.01 4.17 -5.12
N VAL A 104 -0.52 5.07 -4.29
CA VAL A 104 -0.67 4.86 -2.85
C VAL A 104 -2.12 4.75 -2.44
N LEU A 105 -2.41 3.83 -1.54
CA LEU A 105 -3.69 3.71 -0.84
C LEU A 105 -3.55 4.41 0.52
N SER A 106 -4.15 5.58 0.66
CA SER A 106 -4.05 6.38 1.88
C SER A 106 -5.34 6.29 2.69
N VAL A 107 -5.25 5.65 3.84
CA VAL A 107 -6.37 5.51 4.78
C VAL A 107 -6.61 6.82 5.53
N CYS A 108 -7.89 7.14 5.80
CA CYS A 108 -8.22 8.26 6.69
C CYS A 108 -7.61 8.02 8.09
N PRO A 109 -7.22 9.09 8.81
CA PRO A 109 -6.77 8.95 10.19
C PRO A 109 -7.79 8.18 11.03
N PHE A 110 -7.30 7.16 11.73
CA PHE A 110 -8.09 6.24 12.53
C PHE A 110 -7.90 6.51 14.03
N TYR A 111 -8.72 5.91 14.89
CA TYR A 111 -8.75 6.08 16.34
C TYR A 111 -9.23 7.49 16.76
N ASN A 112 -8.43 8.54 16.61
CA ASN A 112 -8.84 9.92 16.80
C ASN A 112 -9.40 10.47 15.46
N LYS A 113 -10.74 10.51 15.35
CA LYS A 113 -11.43 10.91 14.12
C LYS A 113 -11.29 12.42 13.91
N PRO A 114 -10.67 12.88 12.82
CA PRO A 114 -10.59 14.31 12.50
C PRO A 114 -11.94 14.86 12.02
N SER A 115 -12.10 16.19 12.05
CA SER A 115 -13.21 16.85 11.38
C SER A 115 -13.11 16.71 9.86
N GLN A 116 -14.20 17.03 9.13
CA GLN A 116 -14.19 17.01 7.65
C GLN A 116 -13.15 17.97 7.07
N GLU A 117 -13.00 19.16 7.66
CA GLU A 117 -11.94 20.10 7.28
C GLU A 117 -10.54 19.54 7.58
N GLY A 118 -10.37 18.83 8.69
CA GLY A 118 -9.13 18.14 9.03
C GLY A 118 -8.79 17.04 8.02
N LEU A 119 -9.77 16.25 7.58
CA LEU A 119 -9.60 15.25 6.53
C LEU A 119 -9.20 15.87 5.21
N PHE A 120 -9.88 16.95 4.82
CA PHE A 120 -9.54 17.67 3.59
C PHE A 120 -8.09 18.14 3.59
N ARG A 121 -7.65 18.82 4.66
CA ARG A 121 -6.26 19.28 4.80
C ARG A 121 -5.25 18.13 4.82
N HIS A 122 -5.59 17.06 5.52
CA HIS A 122 -4.75 15.86 5.57
C HIS A 122 -4.51 15.28 4.18
N PHE A 123 -5.59 15.01 3.45
CA PHE A 123 -5.47 14.40 2.12
C PHE A 123 -4.92 15.37 1.06
N SER A 124 -5.17 16.69 1.18
CA SER A 124 -4.55 17.69 0.32
C SER A 124 -3.02 17.66 0.45
N ALA A 125 -2.53 17.67 1.69
CA ALA A 125 -1.08 17.61 1.94
C ALA A 125 -0.45 16.30 1.44
N ILE A 126 -1.16 15.17 1.56
CA ILE A 126 -0.73 13.88 1.03
C ILE A 126 -0.68 13.90 -0.50
N ALA A 127 -1.73 14.40 -1.14
CA ALA A 127 -1.80 14.49 -2.60
C ALA A 127 -0.71 15.39 -3.19
N GLU A 128 -0.41 16.52 -2.54
CA GLU A 128 0.66 17.43 -2.94
C GLU A 128 2.07 16.81 -2.77
N ALA A 129 2.25 15.95 -1.76
CA ALA A 129 3.54 15.34 -1.48
C ALA A 129 3.81 14.06 -2.28
N SER A 130 2.75 13.42 -2.80
CA SER A 130 2.86 12.10 -3.42
C SER A 130 3.50 12.16 -4.81
N PRO A 131 4.52 11.35 -5.09
CA PRO A 131 5.10 11.22 -6.42
C PRO A 131 4.26 10.36 -7.37
N VAL A 132 3.24 9.67 -6.86
CA VAL A 132 2.37 8.75 -7.60
C VAL A 132 0.89 9.03 -7.31
N SER A 133 -0.02 8.41 -8.06
CA SER A 133 -1.46 8.59 -7.86
C SER A 133 -1.89 8.21 -6.44
N VAL A 134 -2.81 8.98 -5.85
CA VAL A 134 -3.36 8.70 -4.51
C VAL A 134 -4.78 8.17 -4.62
N VAL A 135 -5.03 7.03 -4.00
CA VAL A 135 -6.36 6.45 -3.79
C VAL A 135 -6.74 6.68 -2.33
N LEU A 136 -7.83 7.41 -2.11
CA LEU A 136 -8.34 7.68 -0.77
C LEU A 136 -9.11 6.46 -0.25
N TYR A 137 -8.76 6.01 0.95
CA TYR A 137 -9.43 4.89 1.61
C TYR A 137 -10.19 5.39 2.83
N ASN A 138 -11.52 5.36 2.71
CA ASN A 138 -12.43 5.69 3.81
C ASN A 138 -12.95 4.41 4.45
N VAL A 139 -12.71 4.26 5.74
CA VAL A 139 -13.26 3.17 6.56
C VAL A 139 -14.49 3.73 7.29
N PRO A 140 -15.71 3.26 6.96
CA PRO A 140 -16.90 3.67 7.69
C PRO A 140 -16.83 3.15 9.13
N GLY A 141 -17.01 4.06 10.13
CA GLY A 141 -16.96 3.66 11.53
C GLY A 141 -17.04 4.81 12.50
#